data_66cc800e69d05c0f6c095490c9dd8f5e
#
_entry.id   66cc800e69d05c0f6c095490c9dd8f5e
#
_cell.length_a   1.000
_cell.length_b   1.000
_cell.length_c   1.000
_cell.angle_alpha   90.00
_cell.angle_beta   90.00
_cell.angle_gamma   90.00
#
_symmetry.space_group_name_H-M   'P 1'
#
loop_
_entity.id
_entity.type
_entity.pdbx_description
1 polymer ?
#
loop_
_entity_poly.entity_id
_entity_poly.type
_entity_poly.pdbx_seq_one_letter_code
_entity_poly.pdbx_strand_id
1 'polypeptide(L)'
;MTGTRESLTAMIGSFAGTSAVFRRILQTIFPLFLNLPQRATFKQMAIWSDRNEGTIHNWFKKELNMVDFHRSLIDRYGSGRYCVLFDPSYLPKSGKQTPGLGRYWSGQAGAVKKGLELGAFAVGDVDNHTAFHLSASLTPSPAALKIQGKTLMSHYVSLVAERKADILHFGGFLAADGYFGVGTFVNPVLKMGIEVISCLKSNSCLHYAPLPDEGPKKRGRPRVKGNRIIWSSPDDRLLPVVAYDEEKRVRSGRVWVKSLKRIVLLVSVEYLKDDGGLQCHKLYFCTDVKQDWAHILELYGLRFQIEFLFRDAKQFTGLTHCQSTDRTKLENHVNFALGSVSVAKMAHWLPLEKENRGPFSMAELKRYYHTLNLLEKFSVALNLNPTETKNNPKIKAILYSTSYVEIAA
;
A
#
# COMPACT_ATOMS: atom_id res chain seq x y z
N MET A 1 24.62 -17.59 -3.84
CA MET A 1 23.79 -16.49 -4.40
C MET A 1 24.59 -15.73 -5.46
N THR A 2 24.51 -16.21 -6.65
CA THR A 2 24.92 -15.46 -7.83
C THR A 2 23.90 -14.37 -8.07
N GLY A 3 24.31 -13.10 -7.93
CA GLY A 3 23.63 -12.04 -8.62
C GLY A 3 22.42 -11.37 -7.99
N THR A 4 22.53 -10.72 -6.84
CA THR A 4 21.46 -9.83 -6.37
C THR A 4 21.16 -8.68 -7.34
N ARG A 5 22.17 -8.13 -8.01
CA ARG A 5 21.98 -7.15 -9.09
C ARG A 5 21.57 -7.83 -10.39
N GLU A 6 22.04 -9.04 -10.65
CA GLU A 6 21.62 -9.88 -11.77
C GLU A 6 20.18 -10.34 -11.61
N SER A 7 19.74 -10.72 -10.39
CA SER A 7 18.33 -11.07 -10.13
C SER A 7 17.41 -9.86 -10.29
N LEU A 8 17.82 -8.68 -9.83
CA LEU A 8 17.07 -7.44 -10.02
C LEU A 8 17.01 -7.04 -11.51
N THR A 9 18.14 -7.11 -12.22
CA THR A 9 18.22 -6.81 -13.65
C THR A 9 17.42 -7.83 -14.48
N ALA A 10 17.51 -9.11 -14.15
CA ALA A 10 16.73 -10.18 -14.77
C ALA A 10 15.22 -10.02 -14.51
N MET A 11 14.84 -9.70 -13.27
CA MET A 11 13.46 -9.41 -12.89
C MET A 11 12.88 -8.26 -13.72
N ILE A 12 13.59 -7.13 -13.80
CA ILE A 12 13.18 -5.96 -14.58
C ILE A 12 13.23 -6.28 -16.07
N GLY A 13 14.23 -7.03 -16.52
CA GLY A 13 14.42 -7.42 -17.92
C GLY A 13 13.37 -8.36 -18.46
N SER A 14 12.75 -9.15 -17.58
CA SER A 14 11.70 -10.11 -17.94
C SER A 14 10.33 -9.49 -18.21
N PHE A 15 10.19 -8.19 -18.00
CA PHE A 15 8.95 -7.47 -18.28
C PHE A 15 8.72 -7.38 -19.80
N ALA A 16 7.86 -8.26 -20.31
CA ALA A 16 7.53 -8.34 -21.73
C ALA A 16 6.61 -7.16 -22.16
N GLY A 17 6.72 -6.75 -23.44
CA GLY A 17 5.80 -5.75 -24.01
C GLY A 17 6.19 -4.28 -23.77
N THR A 18 7.35 -3.99 -23.15
CA THR A 18 7.82 -2.62 -22.95
C THR A 18 8.82 -2.15 -24.00
N SER A 19 8.83 -0.83 -24.26
CA SER A 19 9.86 -0.23 -25.09
C SER A 19 11.26 -0.42 -24.50
N ALA A 20 12.28 -0.57 -25.35
CA ALA A 20 13.67 -0.68 -24.91
C ALA A 20 14.10 0.51 -24.03
N VAL A 21 13.56 1.70 -24.32
CA VAL A 21 13.82 2.92 -23.55
C VAL A 21 13.28 2.79 -22.14
N PHE A 22 12.02 2.34 -21.96
CA PHE A 22 11.41 2.20 -20.64
C PHE A 22 12.15 1.13 -19.81
N ARG A 23 12.48 0.00 -20.42
CA ARG A 23 13.28 -1.05 -19.76
C ARG A 23 14.64 -0.52 -19.29
N ARG A 24 15.34 0.26 -20.10
CA ARG A 24 16.60 0.91 -19.72
C ARG A 24 16.41 1.87 -18.54
N ILE A 25 15.33 2.65 -18.53
CA ILE A 25 14.99 3.53 -17.40
C ILE A 25 14.81 2.72 -16.12
N LEU A 26 14.01 1.65 -16.14
CA LEU A 26 13.76 0.79 -14.98
C LEU A 26 15.07 0.17 -14.46
N GLN A 27 15.89 -0.40 -15.37
CA GLN A 27 17.17 -1.06 -15.04
C GLN A 27 18.21 -0.08 -14.47
N THR A 28 18.12 1.20 -14.81
CA THR A 28 19.02 2.23 -14.26
C THR A 28 18.48 2.81 -12.95
N ILE A 29 17.21 3.16 -12.91
CA ILE A 29 16.65 3.95 -11.79
C ILE A 29 16.39 3.13 -10.55
N PHE A 30 15.83 1.91 -10.65
CA PHE A 30 15.57 1.09 -9.45
C PHE A 30 16.84 0.76 -8.65
N PRO A 31 17.96 0.32 -9.28
CA PRO A 31 19.21 0.13 -8.53
C PRO A 31 19.70 1.41 -7.85
N LEU A 32 19.50 2.59 -8.45
CA LEU A 32 19.89 3.86 -7.84
C LEU A 32 19.09 4.14 -6.55
N PHE A 33 17.78 3.92 -6.55
CA PHE A 33 16.99 4.06 -5.33
C PHE A 33 17.41 3.10 -4.21
N LEU A 34 17.95 1.92 -4.57
CA LEU A 34 18.42 0.92 -3.61
C LEU A 34 19.84 1.21 -3.11
N ASN A 35 20.74 1.78 -3.94
CA ASN A 35 22.16 1.89 -3.59
C ASN A 35 22.64 3.29 -3.18
N LEU A 36 21.85 4.36 -3.45
CA LEU A 36 22.27 5.72 -3.10
C LEU A 36 22.46 5.90 -1.59
N PRO A 37 23.66 6.35 -1.12
CA PRO A 37 23.93 6.51 0.31
C PRO A 37 23.24 7.74 0.89
N GLN A 38 22.92 8.72 0.04
CA GLN A 38 22.37 10.01 0.40
C GLN A 38 20.98 10.22 -0.22
N ARG A 39 20.58 11.49 -0.33
CA ARG A 39 19.28 11.86 -0.91
C ARG A 39 19.17 11.42 -2.35
N ALA A 40 18.06 10.78 -2.71
CA ALA A 40 17.71 10.40 -4.08
C ALA A 40 17.32 11.65 -4.91
N THR A 41 18.30 12.50 -5.25
CA THR A 41 18.14 13.65 -6.13
C THR A 41 18.67 13.30 -7.52
N PHE A 42 18.23 14.01 -8.56
CA PHE A 42 18.70 13.76 -9.94
C PHE A 42 20.21 13.93 -10.08
N LYS A 43 20.78 14.91 -9.38
CA LYS A 43 22.24 15.11 -9.33
C LYS A 43 22.96 13.91 -8.72
N GLN A 44 22.47 13.39 -7.59
CA GLN A 44 23.06 12.20 -6.97
C GLN A 44 22.89 10.95 -7.84
N MET A 45 21.74 10.81 -8.50
CA MET A 45 21.53 9.72 -9.46
C MET A 45 22.54 9.78 -10.62
N ALA A 46 22.87 10.99 -11.13
CA ALA A 46 23.88 11.17 -12.16
C ALA A 46 25.30 10.79 -11.68
N ILE A 47 25.70 11.23 -10.48
CA ILE A 47 27.02 10.90 -9.89
C ILE A 47 27.21 9.38 -9.73
N TRP A 48 26.14 8.66 -9.39
CA TRP A 48 26.17 7.24 -9.10
C TRP A 48 25.80 6.32 -10.26
N SER A 49 25.56 6.89 -11.45
CA SER A 49 25.27 6.15 -12.69
C SER A 49 26.22 6.58 -13.82
N ASP A 50 26.10 5.95 -14.97
CA ASP A 50 26.75 6.31 -16.24
C ASP A 50 25.94 7.36 -17.04
N ARG A 51 24.96 8.01 -16.41
CA ARG A 51 24.05 8.98 -17.04
C ARG A 51 24.29 10.39 -16.52
N ASN A 52 24.22 11.37 -17.40
CA ASN A 52 24.24 12.76 -16.99
C ASN A 52 22.89 13.18 -16.36
N GLU A 53 22.91 14.24 -15.58
CA GLU A 53 21.73 14.75 -14.88
C GLU A 53 20.58 15.13 -15.84
N GLY A 54 20.90 15.71 -17.01
CA GLY A 54 19.92 16.07 -18.03
C GLY A 54 19.15 14.84 -18.56
N THR A 55 19.84 13.73 -18.79
CA THR A 55 19.21 12.47 -19.21
C THR A 55 18.22 11.98 -18.14
N ILE A 56 18.61 11.99 -16.87
CA ILE A 56 17.74 11.58 -15.77
C ILE A 56 16.54 12.52 -15.66
N HIS A 57 16.75 13.83 -15.75
CA HIS A 57 15.66 14.80 -15.78
C HIS A 57 14.66 14.53 -16.91
N ASN A 58 15.15 14.19 -18.12
CA ASN A 58 14.31 13.88 -19.26
C ASN A 58 13.56 12.56 -19.09
N TRP A 59 14.17 11.56 -18.44
CA TRP A 59 13.48 10.30 -18.12
C TRP A 59 12.32 10.49 -17.16
N PHE A 60 12.52 11.29 -16.12
CA PHE A 60 11.46 11.58 -15.15
C PHE A 60 10.34 12.49 -15.69
N LYS A 61 10.54 13.16 -16.84
CA LYS A 61 9.47 13.89 -17.54
C LYS A 61 8.57 13.00 -18.41
N LYS A 62 9.01 11.77 -18.72
CA LYS A 62 8.24 10.87 -19.58
C LYS A 62 7.02 10.33 -18.84
N GLU A 63 5.94 10.10 -19.58
CA GLU A 63 4.85 9.25 -19.11
C GLU A 63 5.34 7.81 -19.09
N LEU A 64 5.47 7.27 -17.88
CA LEU A 64 5.95 5.91 -17.65
C LEU A 64 4.78 5.04 -17.19
N ASN A 65 4.55 3.92 -17.87
CA ASN A 65 3.52 2.98 -17.49
C ASN A 65 3.97 2.12 -16.30
N MET A 66 4.12 2.78 -15.13
CA MET A 66 4.58 2.12 -13.90
C MET A 66 3.55 1.13 -13.35
N VAL A 67 2.26 1.35 -13.61
CA VAL A 67 1.18 0.47 -13.11
C VAL A 67 1.28 -0.91 -13.74
N ASP A 68 1.40 -1.00 -15.06
CA ASP A 68 1.54 -2.29 -15.75
C ASP A 68 2.82 -3.01 -15.34
N PHE A 69 3.91 -2.26 -15.12
CA PHE A 69 5.14 -2.82 -14.58
C PHE A 69 4.92 -3.43 -13.19
N HIS A 70 4.35 -2.66 -12.25
CA HIS A 70 4.11 -3.16 -10.89
C HIS A 70 3.13 -4.34 -10.90
N ARG A 71 2.04 -4.25 -11.67
CA ARG A 71 1.07 -5.34 -11.82
C ARG A 71 1.75 -6.63 -12.29
N SER A 72 2.55 -6.56 -13.36
CA SER A 72 3.23 -7.74 -13.88
C SER A 72 4.22 -8.37 -12.89
N LEU A 73 4.86 -7.56 -12.04
CA LEU A 73 5.71 -8.08 -10.98
C LEU A 73 4.88 -8.76 -9.88
N ILE A 74 3.76 -8.17 -9.49
CA ILE A 74 2.86 -8.76 -8.47
C ILE A 74 2.28 -10.08 -8.98
N ASP A 75 1.81 -10.13 -10.22
CA ASP A 75 1.29 -11.35 -10.85
C ASP A 75 2.34 -12.47 -10.89
N ARG A 76 3.60 -12.11 -11.09
CA ARG A 76 4.68 -13.09 -11.23
C ARG A 76 5.24 -13.59 -9.89
N TYR A 77 5.33 -12.73 -8.89
CA TYR A 77 6.05 -13.01 -7.64
C TYR A 77 5.15 -13.09 -6.41
N GLY A 78 3.92 -12.64 -6.48
CA GLY A 78 2.96 -12.72 -5.39
C GLY A 78 2.29 -14.08 -5.28
N SER A 79 1.51 -14.27 -4.21
CA SER A 79 0.89 -15.56 -3.86
C SER A 79 -0.36 -15.92 -4.67
N GLY A 80 -1.03 -14.95 -5.27
CA GLY A 80 -2.32 -15.13 -5.97
C GLY A 80 -3.54 -14.78 -5.12
N ARG A 81 -3.41 -14.61 -3.79
CA ARG A 81 -4.50 -14.15 -2.90
C ARG A 81 -4.26 -12.71 -2.48
N TYR A 82 -5.13 -11.80 -2.91
CA TYR A 82 -4.87 -10.38 -2.79
C TYR A 82 -6.05 -9.57 -2.25
N CYS A 83 -5.73 -8.41 -1.67
CA CYS A 83 -6.65 -7.32 -1.41
C CYS A 83 -5.98 -5.99 -1.79
N VAL A 84 -6.64 -5.14 -2.55
CA VAL A 84 -6.08 -3.82 -2.85
C VAL A 84 -6.28 -2.90 -1.64
N LEU A 85 -5.21 -2.20 -1.29
CA LEU A 85 -5.15 -1.27 -0.17
C LEU A 85 -5.10 0.16 -0.70
N PHE A 86 -5.85 1.07 -0.09
CA PHE A 86 -5.81 2.49 -0.42
C PHE A 86 -5.57 3.33 0.83
N ASP A 87 -4.56 4.20 0.75
CA ASP A 87 -4.26 5.14 1.82
C ASP A 87 -3.63 6.43 1.27
N PRO A 88 -4.05 7.62 1.69
CA PRO A 88 -3.35 8.86 1.40
C PRO A 88 -2.19 9.07 2.36
N SER A 89 -1.09 9.64 1.87
CA SER A 89 0.09 9.93 2.69
C SER A 89 0.59 11.35 2.48
N TYR A 90 0.85 12.03 3.61
CA TYR A 90 1.47 13.35 3.62
C TYR A 90 2.96 13.27 3.27
N LEU A 91 3.42 14.23 2.43
CA LEU A 91 4.82 14.45 2.09
C LEU A 91 5.22 15.89 2.45
N PRO A 92 6.24 16.09 3.29
CA PRO A 92 6.75 17.43 3.58
C PRO A 92 7.31 18.06 2.30
N LYS A 93 6.88 19.27 2.00
CA LYS A 93 7.36 20.04 0.85
C LYS A 93 7.38 21.52 1.19
N SER A 94 8.53 22.13 0.99
CA SER A 94 8.71 23.57 1.08
C SER A 94 8.57 24.25 -0.29
N GLY A 95 8.56 25.56 -0.32
CA GLY A 95 8.44 26.35 -1.54
C GLY A 95 7.01 26.86 -1.79
N LYS A 96 6.79 27.44 -2.99
CA LYS A 96 5.52 28.09 -3.34
C LYS A 96 4.93 27.60 -4.67
N GLN A 97 5.75 27.03 -5.55
CA GLN A 97 5.38 26.73 -6.94
C GLN A 97 5.16 25.23 -7.25
N THR A 98 5.26 24.36 -6.24
CA THR A 98 5.06 22.93 -6.47
C THR A 98 3.59 22.63 -6.71
N PRO A 99 3.21 21.95 -7.81
CA PRO A 99 1.84 21.52 -8.04
C PRO A 99 1.32 20.63 -6.91
N GLY A 100 0.07 20.84 -6.49
CA GLY A 100 -0.52 20.08 -5.39
C GLY A 100 -0.16 20.60 -4.00
N LEU A 101 0.66 21.66 -3.88
CA LEU A 101 1.02 22.19 -2.57
C LEU A 101 -0.21 22.71 -1.84
N GLY A 102 -0.40 22.24 -0.63
CA GLY A 102 -1.55 22.57 0.22
C GLY A 102 -1.27 22.37 1.69
N ARG A 103 -2.35 22.35 2.48
CA ARG A 103 -2.31 21.97 3.89
C ARG A 103 -3.04 20.64 4.05
N TYR A 104 -2.31 19.64 4.51
CA TYR A 104 -2.79 18.26 4.63
C TYR A 104 -2.51 17.73 6.04
N TRP A 105 -3.26 16.72 6.43
CA TRP A 105 -3.07 16.03 7.70
C TRP A 105 -1.75 15.24 7.68
N SER A 106 -0.93 15.45 8.69
CA SER A 106 0.29 14.68 8.92
C SER A 106 0.10 13.77 10.13
N GLY A 107 -0.05 12.48 9.93
CA GLY A 107 -0.19 11.51 11.04
C GLY A 107 1.01 11.53 11.98
N GLN A 108 2.24 11.70 11.46
CA GLN A 108 3.45 11.81 12.28
C GLN A 108 3.46 13.05 13.19
N ALA A 109 2.90 14.17 12.73
CA ALA A 109 2.86 15.41 13.49
C ALA A 109 1.57 15.57 14.30
N GLY A 110 0.56 14.71 14.10
CA GLY A 110 -0.77 14.87 14.70
C GLY A 110 -1.45 16.20 14.34
N ALA A 111 -1.08 16.82 13.23
CA ALA A 111 -1.50 18.17 12.86
C ALA A 111 -1.53 18.41 11.35
N VAL A 112 -2.26 19.44 10.93
CA VAL A 112 -2.29 19.88 9.53
C VAL A 112 -1.01 20.66 9.22
N LYS A 113 -0.23 20.19 8.24
CA LYS A 113 1.04 20.76 7.80
C LYS A 113 0.98 21.18 6.34
N LYS A 114 1.83 22.16 5.96
CA LYS A 114 2.07 22.54 4.58
C LYS A 114 2.92 21.45 3.90
N GLY A 115 2.50 21.00 2.73
CA GLY A 115 3.22 19.98 1.97
C GLY A 115 2.41 19.50 0.77
N LEU A 116 2.68 18.27 0.38
CA LEU A 116 1.93 17.53 -0.64
C LEU A 116 1.20 16.38 0.04
N GLU A 117 0.20 15.87 -0.64
CA GLU A 117 -0.43 14.59 -0.32
C GLU A 117 -0.44 13.74 -1.57
N LEU A 118 -0.30 12.44 -1.39
CA LEU A 118 -0.48 11.45 -2.44
C LEU A 118 -1.56 10.46 -2.03
N GLY A 119 -2.41 10.06 -2.98
CA GLY A 119 -3.25 8.88 -2.85
C GLY A 119 -2.51 7.68 -3.44
N ALA A 120 -2.29 6.64 -2.65
CA ALA A 120 -1.56 5.46 -3.09
C ALA A 120 -2.40 4.19 -3.01
N PHE A 121 -2.16 3.31 -3.98
CA PHE A 121 -2.67 1.94 -4.02
C PHE A 121 -1.51 0.98 -3.83
N ALA A 122 -1.74 -0.01 -2.99
CA ALA A 122 -0.87 -1.16 -2.83
C ALA A 122 -1.69 -2.44 -2.95
N VAL A 123 -1.07 -3.53 -3.36
CA VAL A 123 -1.68 -4.86 -3.36
C VAL A 123 -1.17 -5.60 -2.14
N GLY A 124 -2.06 -5.84 -1.19
CA GLY A 124 -1.80 -6.69 -0.03
C GLY A 124 -1.82 -8.16 -0.46
N ASP A 125 -0.76 -8.85 -0.17
CA ASP A 125 -0.58 -10.28 -0.42
C ASP A 125 -0.88 -11.04 0.87
N VAL A 126 -1.97 -11.81 0.84
CA VAL A 126 -2.52 -12.48 2.02
C VAL A 126 -1.54 -13.52 2.56
N ASP A 127 -1.04 -14.40 1.71
CA ASP A 127 -0.22 -15.53 2.13
C ASP A 127 1.20 -15.14 2.53
N ASN A 128 1.71 -14.02 1.98
CA ASN A 128 3.01 -13.46 2.33
C ASN A 128 2.94 -12.38 3.42
N HIS A 129 1.74 -12.02 3.86
CA HIS A 129 1.50 -11.02 4.92
C HIS A 129 2.24 -9.69 4.68
N THR A 130 2.23 -9.22 3.43
CA THR A 130 2.96 -8.02 3.01
C THR A 130 2.15 -7.21 1.99
N ALA A 131 2.67 -6.07 1.57
CA ALA A 131 2.08 -5.31 0.46
C ALA A 131 3.14 -4.89 -0.55
N PHE A 132 2.69 -4.78 -1.81
CA PHE A 132 3.46 -4.30 -2.95
C PHE A 132 2.84 -3.04 -3.52
N HIS A 133 3.65 -2.06 -3.84
CA HIS A 133 3.20 -0.82 -4.46
C HIS A 133 2.58 -1.10 -5.83
N LEU A 134 1.43 -0.50 -6.09
CA LEU A 134 0.76 -0.55 -7.40
C LEU A 134 0.86 0.81 -8.10
N SER A 135 0.37 1.87 -7.48
CA SER A 135 0.41 3.23 -8.03
C SER A 135 0.25 4.29 -6.95
N ALA A 136 0.79 5.49 -7.22
CA ALA A 136 0.53 6.67 -6.40
C ALA A 136 0.40 7.91 -7.29
N SER A 137 -0.51 8.80 -6.96
CA SER A 137 -0.76 10.05 -7.65
C SER A 137 -0.83 11.21 -6.66
N LEU A 138 -0.32 12.38 -7.04
CA LEU A 138 -0.38 13.58 -6.22
C LEU A 138 -1.81 14.12 -6.14
N THR A 139 -2.29 14.35 -4.92
CA THR A 139 -3.56 15.03 -4.68
C THR A 139 -3.47 16.48 -5.17
N PRO A 140 -4.45 16.97 -5.96
CA PRO A 140 -4.52 18.37 -6.32
C PRO A 140 -4.65 19.26 -5.08
N SER A 141 -4.13 20.49 -5.13
CA SER A 141 -4.29 21.41 -4.00
C SER A 141 -5.79 21.65 -3.68
N PRO A 142 -6.14 21.97 -2.43
CA PRO A 142 -7.53 22.29 -2.07
C PRO A 142 -8.15 23.39 -2.95
N ALA A 143 -7.34 24.37 -3.35
CA ALA A 143 -7.79 25.44 -4.27
C ALA A 143 -8.09 24.88 -5.68
N ALA A 144 -7.24 24.00 -6.19
CA ALA A 144 -7.46 23.35 -7.50
C ALA A 144 -8.70 22.44 -7.48
N LEU A 145 -8.92 21.68 -6.40
CA LEU A 145 -10.12 20.88 -6.23
C LEU A 145 -11.38 21.75 -6.22
N LYS A 146 -11.35 22.88 -5.52
CA LYS A 146 -12.47 23.83 -5.48
C LYS A 146 -12.79 24.40 -6.86
N ILE A 147 -11.77 24.78 -7.64
CA ILE A 147 -11.95 25.25 -9.04
C ILE A 147 -12.60 24.17 -9.91
N GLN A 148 -12.25 22.89 -9.69
CA GLN A 148 -12.82 21.74 -10.41
C GLN A 148 -14.21 21.34 -9.90
N GLY A 149 -14.77 22.01 -8.89
CA GLY A 149 -16.02 21.62 -8.23
C GLY A 149 -15.95 20.27 -7.50
N LYS A 150 -14.74 19.81 -7.14
CA LYS A 150 -14.49 18.53 -6.48
C LYS A 150 -14.22 18.70 -5.00
N THR A 151 -14.65 17.73 -4.21
CA THR A 151 -14.20 17.54 -2.83
C THR A 151 -13.00 16.61 -2.81
N LEU A 152 -12.25 16.59 -1.71
CA LEU A 152 -11.16 15.63 -1.52
C LEU A 152 -11.67 14.18 -1.62
N MET A 153 -12.83 13.89 -1.03
CA MET A 153 -13.44 12.56 -1.11
C MET A 153 -13.82 12.18 -2.54
N SER A 154 -14.37 13.10 -3.34
CA SER A 154 -14.69 12.82 -4.75
C SER A 154 -13.44 12.65 -5.61
N HIS A 155 -12.32 13.29 -5.23
CA HIS A 155 -11.03 13.05 -5.86
C HIS A 155 -10.53 11.62 -5.57
N TYR A 156 -10.58 11.15 -4.31
CA TYR A 156 -10.21 9.77 -3.99
C TYR A 156 -11.07 8.74 -4.73
N VAL A 157 -12.38 8.99 -4.85
CA VAL A 157 -13.27 8.15 -5.68
C VAL A 157 -12.82 8.15 -7.15
N SER A 158 -12.35 9.30 -7.68
CA SER A 158 -11.81 9.35 -9.05
C SER A 158 -10.54 8.50 -9.19
N LEU A 159 -9.64 8.50 -8.20
CA LEU A 159 -8.45 7.63 -8.21
C LEU A 159 -8.83 6.14 -8.20
N VAL A 160 -9.85 5.75 -7.41
CA VAL A 160 -10.38 4.37 -7.43
C VAL A 160 -10.95 4.03 -8.81
N ALA A 161 -11.66 4.95 -9.45
CA ALA A 161 -12.22 4.75 -10.80
C ALA A 161 -11.10 4.53 -11.84
N GLU A 162 -9.99 5.28 -11.75
CA GLU A 162 -8.82 5.12 -12.61
C GLU A 162 -8.13 3.75 -12.44
N ARG A 163 -8.20 3.17 -11.23
CA ARG A 163 -7.59 1.87 -10.90
C ARG A 163 -8.60 0.72 -10.87
N LYS A 164 -9.85 0.96 -11.32
CA LYS A 164 -10.91 -0.06 -11.29
C LYS A 164 -10.48 -1.39 -11.89
N ALA A 165 -9.87 -1.38 -13.07
CA ALA A 165 -9.45 -2.61 -13.77
C ALA A 165 -8.41 -3.38 -12.95
N ASP A 166 -7.45 -2.66 -12.35
CA ASP A 166 -6.41 -3.27 -11.51
C ASP A 166 -6.99 -3.84 -10.21
N ILE A 167 -7.92 -3.11 -9.57
CA ILE A 167 -8.60 -3.58 -8.35
C ILE A 167 -9.40 -4.86 -8.63
N LEU A 168 -10.13 -4.91 -9.73
CA LEU A 168 -10.88 -6.10 -10.12
C LEU A 168 -9.96 -7.27 -10.50
N HIS A 169 -8.82 -7.00 -11.11
CA HIS A 169 -7.79 -8.00 -11.42
C HIS A 169 -7.25 -8.67 -10.13
N PHE A 170 -7.06 -7.90 -9.06
CA PHE A 170 -6.57 -8.39 -7.78
C PHE A 170 -7.69 -8.79 -6.78
N GLY A 171 -8.82 -9.28 -7.29
CA GLY A 171 -9.88 -9.90 -6.48
C GLY A 171 -11.06 -9.01 -6.14
N GLY A 172 -11.05 -7.72 -6.53
CA GLY A 172 -12.21 -6.84 -6.42
C GLY A 172 -12.51 -6.29 -5.02
N PHE A 173 -11.62 -6.52 -4.02
CA PHE A 173 -11.71 -5.94 -2.69
C PHE A 173 -10.80 -4.73 -2.53
N LEU A 174 -11.33 -3.67 -1.93
CA LEU A 174 -10.59 -2.46 -1.56
C LEU A 174 -10.66 -2.25 -0.05
N ALA A 175 -9.53 -2.41 0.64
CA ALA A 175 -9.41 -2.10 2.05
C ALA A 175 -8.88 -0.68 2.26
N ALA A 176 -9.60 0.12 3.05
CA ALA A 176 -9.25 1.48 3.39
C ALA A 176 -9.57 1.78 4.86
N ASP A 177 -8.96 2.82 5.42
CA ASP A 177 -9.14 3.15 6.83
C ASP A 177 -10.56 3.66 7.14
N GLY A 178 -10.87 3.88 8.44
CA GLY A 178 -12.19 4.33 8.89
C GLY A 178 -12.61 5.72 8.36
N TYR A 179 -11.68 6.53 7.85
CA TYR A 179 -12.01 7.79 7.18
C TYR A 179 -12.85 7.55 5.91
N PHE A 180 -12.64 6.43 5.24
CA PHE A 180 -13.35 6.01 4.03
C PHE A 180 -14.63 5.21 4.32
N GLY A 181 -14.91 4.88 5.57
CA GLY A 181 -16.15 4.20 6.00
C GLY A 181 -17.40 5.08 5.92
N VAL A 182 -17.54 5.90 4.88
CA VAL A 182 -18.61 6.87 4.67
C VAL A 182 -19.32 6.67 3.33
N GLY A 183 -20.61 6.98 3.27
CA GLY A 183 -21.42 6.75 2.07
C GLY A 183 -20.95 7.50 0.82
N THR A 184 -20.28 8.65 0.98
CA THR A 184 -19.70 9.43 -0.12
C THR A 184 -18.50 8.76 -0.79
N PHE A 185 -17.87 7.81 -0.11
CA PHE A 185 -16.82 6.97 -0.69
C PHE A 185 -17.36 5.58 -1.08
N VAL A 186 -17.94 4.87 -0.10
CA VAL A 186 -18.37 3.47 -0.28
C VAL A 186 -19.38 3.29 -1.42
N ASN A 187 -20.40 4.16 -1.49
CA ASN A 187 -21.46 3.97 -2.46
C ASN A 187 -21.04 4.19 -3.93
N PRO A 188 -20.21 5.19 -4.29
CA PRO A 188 -19.64 5.29 -5.63
C PRO A 188 -18.71 4.14 -5.99
N VAL A 189 -17.84 3.70 -5.05
CA VAL A 189 -16.91 2.59 -5.26
C VAL A 189 -17.65 1.29 -5.55
N LEU A 190 -18.69 1.01 -4.78
CA LEU A 190 -19.52 -0.17 -5.00
C LEU A 190 -20.25 -0.17 -6.35
N LYS A 191 -20.66 1.00 -6.87
CA LYS A 191 -21.22 1.11 -8.22
C LYS A 191 -20.24 0.72 -9.33
N MET A 192 -18.94 0.70 -9.02
CA MET A 192 -17.90 0.24 -9.95
C MET A 192 -17.71 -1.29 -9.92
N GLY A 193 -18.45 -2.01 -9.05
CA GLY A 193 -18.29 -3.46 -8.84
C GLY A 193 -17.13 -3.82 -7.91
N ILE A 194 -16.66 -2.89 -7.09
CA ILE A 194 -15.58 -3.06 -6.14
C ILE A 194 -16.17 -3.15 -4.75
N GLU A 195 -15.87 -4.21 -4.01
CA GLU A 195 -16.28 -4.40 -2.63
C GLU A 195 -15.34 -3.63 -1.68
N VAL A 196 -15.90 -3.01 -0.65
CA VAL A 196 -15.15 -2.17 0.29
C VAL A 196 -15.08 -2.85 1.65
N ILE A 197 -13.88 -2.92 2.20
CA ILE A 197 -13.60 -3.34 3.58
C ILE A 197 -13.03 -2.12 4.32
N SER A 198 -13.67 -1.75 5.44
CA SER A 198 -13.23 -0.59 6.23
C SER A 198 -13.73 -0.69 7.68
N CYS A 199 -13.46 0.34 8.48
CA CYS A 199 -13.97 0.46 9.84
C CYS A 199 -15.10 1.48 9.92
N LEU A 200 -15.99 1.27 10.88
CA LEU A 200 -16.95 2.28 11.36
C LEU A 200 -16.46 2.89 12.67
N LYS A 201 -16.93 4.08 12.98
CA LYS A 201 -16.73 4.66 14.32
C LYS A 201 -17.47 3.82 15.35
N SER A 202 -16.91 3.68 16.55
CA SER A 202 -17.52 2.89 17.65
C SER A 202 -18.93 3.38 18.01
N ASN A 203 -19.22 4.67 17.84
CA ASN A 203 -20.54 5.26 18.10
C ASN A 203 -21.46 5.27 16.86
N SER A 204 -21.17 4.50 15.83
CA SER A 204 -21.99 4.44 14.61
C SER A 204 -23.41 3.95 14.91
N CYS A 205 -24.40 4.58 14.29
CA CYS A 205 -25.80 4.18 14.41
C CYS A 205 -26.08 2.98 13.49
N LEU A 206 -26.19 1.81 14.10
CA LEU A 206 -26.38 0.52 13.44
C LEU A 206 -27.77 -0.04 13.78
N HIS A 207 -28.35 -0.73 12.83
CA HIS A 207 -29.60 -1.46 12.96
C HIS A 207 -29.40 -2.89 12.45
N TYR A 208 -30.11 -3.82 12.98
CA TYR A 208 -30.19 -5.16 12.40
C TYR A 208 -30.70 -5.08 10.95
N ALA A 209 -30.30 -6.03 10.11
CA ALA A 209 -30.95 -6.20 8.82
C ALA A 209 -32.44 -6.49 9.01
N PRO A 210 -33.34 -6.05 8.10
CA PRO A 210 -34.74 -6.42 8.21
C PRO A 210 -34.88 -7.93 8.08
N LEU A 211 -35.67 -8.53 8.98
CA LEU A 211 -36.09 -9.91 8.81
C LEU A 211 -37.06 -10.02 7.64
N PRO A 212 -37.07 -11.16 6.92
CA PRO A 212 -38.10 -11.42 5.94
C PRO A 212 -39.49 -11.26 6.57
N ASP A 213 -40.40 -10.60 5.88
CA ASP A 213 -41.79 -10.50 6.35
C ASP A 213 -42.44 -11.89 6.24
N GLU A 214 -42.73 -12.51 7.38
CA GLU A 214 -43.52 -13.74 7.47
C GLU A 214 -45.01 -13.36 7.34
N GLY A 215 -45.51 -13.28 6.12
CA GLY A 215 -46.93 -12.99 5.90
C GLY A 215 -47.24 -12.28 4.58
N PRO A 216 -48.50 -11.97 4.30
CA PRO A 216 -48.89 -11.30 3.05
C PRO A 216 -48.26 -9.93 2.95
N LYS A 217 -47.78 -9.59 1.74
CA LYS A 217 -47.15 -8.28 1.46
C LYS A 217 -48.00 -7.12 1.95
N LYS A 218 -47.49 -6.40 2.95
CA LYS A 218 -48.15 -5.18 3.47
C LYS A 218 -48.06 -4.07 2.44
N ARG A 219 -49.12 -3.26 2.32
CA ARG A 219 -49.09 -2.03 1.51
C ARG A 219 -48.07 -1.04 2.10
N GLY A 220 -47.26 -0.43 1.25
CA GLY A 220 -46.31 0.61 1.62
C GLY A 220 -44.85 0.26 1.25
N ARG A 221 -43.93 1.16 1.62
CA ARG A 221 -42.50 0.99 1.35
C ARG A 221 -41.95 -0.16 2.21
N PRO A 222 -41.25 -1.14 1.62
CA PRO A 222 -40.62 -2.23 2.37
C PRO A 222 -39.71 -1.71 3.48
N ARG A 223 -39.63 -2.42 4.61
CA ARG A 223 -38.69 -2.11 5.69
C ARG A 223 -37.26 -2.26 5.17
N VAL A 224 -36.45 -1.19 5.31
CA VAL A 224 -35.04 -1.20 4.92
C VAL A 224 -34.10 -1.53 6.07
N LYS A 225 -34.59 -1.52 7.32
CA LYS A 225 -33.81 -1.76 8.56
C LYS A 225 -34.71 -2.36 9.65
N GLY A 226 -34.10 -3.15 10.52
CA GLY A 226 -34.69 -3.67 11.76
C GLY A 226 -34.50 -2.71 12.95
N ASN A 227 -34.56 -3.25 14.16
CA ASN A 227 -34.33 -2.51 15.40
C ASN A 227 -32.89 -1.99 15.50
N ARG A 228 -32.70 -0.91 16.27
CA ARG A 228 -31.36 -0.40 16.56
C ARG A 228 -30.59 -1.40 17.41
N ILE A 229 -29.29 -1.59 17.12
CA ILE A 229 -28.39 -2.42 17.92
C ILE A 229 -28.06 -1.67 19.22
N ILE A 230 -28.31 -2.33 20.35
CA ILE A 230 -27.94 -1.87 21.69
C ILE A 230 -26.78 -2.74 22.15
N TRP A 231 -25.59 -2.15 22.28
CA TRP A 231 -24.36 -2.91 22.54
C TRP A 231 -24.30 -3.51 23.98
N SER A 232 -25.06 -3.01 24.91
CA SER A 232 -25.19 -3.62 26.24
C SER A 232 -26.00 -4.93 26.26
N SER A 233 -26.81 -5.15 25.22
CA SER A 233 -27.65 -6.35 25.06
C SER A 233 -27.94 -6.62 23.59
N PRO A 234 -26.94 -7.05 22.79
CA PRO A 234 -27.14 -7.38 21.39
C PRO A 234 -27.97 -8.66 21.25
N ASP A 235 -28.80 -8.76 20.21
CA ASP A 235 -29.57 -9.97 19.90
C ASP A 235 -28.63 -11.01 19.25
N ASP A 236 -28.31 -12.07 19.98
CA ASP A 236 -27.40 -13.14 19.54
C ASP A 236 -27.90 -13.93 18.31
N ARG A 237 -29.20 -13.89 18.01
CA ARG A 237 -29.77 -14.54 16.81
C ARG A 237 -29.44 -13.75 15.56
N LEU A 238 -29.31 -12.42 15.65
CA LEU A 238 -29.09 -11.50 14.53
C LEU A 238 -27.62 -11.04 14.40
N LEU A 239 -26.90 -11.09 15.53
CA LEU A 239 -25.48 -10.77 15.61
C LEU A 239 -24.76 -11.79 16.51
N PRO A 240 -24.68 -13.06 16.06
CA PRO A 240 -24.11 -14.13 16.87
C PRO A 240 -22.63 -13.91 17.20
N VAL A 241 -22.21 -14.49 18.31
CA VAL A 241 -20.80 -14.67 18.64
C VAL A 241 -20.25 -15.77 17.73
N VAL A 242 -19.24 -15.44 16.95
CA VAL A 242 -18.60 -16.35 15.98
C VAL A 242 -17.22 -16.81 16.42
N ALA A 243 -16.58 -16.08 17.36
CA ALA A 243 -15.36 -16.48 18.03
C ALA A 243 -15.29 -15.82 19.42
N TYR A 244 -14.59 -16.48 20.34
CA TYR A 244 -14.45 -16.04 21.71
C TYR A 244 -13.13 -16.54 22.28
N ASP A 245 -12.42 -15.67 22.99
CA ASP A 245 -11.30 -15.99 23.88
C ASP A 245 -11.41 -15.18 25.19
N GLU A 246 -10.46 -15.31 26.09
CA GLU A 246 -10.51 -14.65 27.42
C GLU A 246 -10.52 -13.12 27.32
N GLU A 247 -9.90 -12.55 26.28
CA GLU A 247 -9.75 -11.11 26.11
C GLU A 247 -10.74 -10.52 25.09
N LYS A 248 -11.24 -11.33 24.17
CA LYS A 248 -11.98 -10.86 22.99
C LYS A 248 -13.19 -11.72 22.68
N ARG A 249 -14.22 -11.05 22.19
CA ARG A 249 -15.41 -11.67 21.62
C ARG A 249 -15.64 -11.08 20.23
N VAL A 250 -15.81 -11.93 19.24
CA VAL A 250 -16.11 -11.52 17.88
C VAL A 250 -17.56 -11.84 17.57
N ARG A 251 -18.30 -10.82 17.12
CA ARG A 251 -19.65 -10.97 16.61
C ARG A 251 -19.70 -10.65 15.13
N SER A 252 -20.48 -11.37 14.36
CA SER A 252 -20.66 -11.09 12.95
C SER A 252 -22.11 -11.26 12.54
N GLY A 253 -22.57 -10.37 11.67
CA GLY A 253 -23.93 -10.41 11.15
C GLY A 253 -24.24 -9.29 10.17
N ARG A 254 -25.37 -9.43 9.47
CA ARG A 254 -25.82 -8.41 8.52
C ARG A 254 -26.48 -7.26 9.28
N VAL A 255 -25.96 -6.05 9.04
CA VAL A 255 -26.46 -4.84 9.69
C VAL A 255 -26.72 -3.73 8.67
N TRP A 256 -27.74 -2.93 8.93
CA TRP A 256 -27.99 -1.70 8.18
C TRP A 256 -27.25 -0.55 8.85
N VAL A 257 -26.38 0.11 8.07
CA VAL A 257 -25.55 1.22 8.55
C VAL A 257 -26.15 2.55 8.10
N LYS A 258 -26.51 3.42 9.07
CA LYS A 258 -27.18 4.70 8.77
C LYS A 258 -26.32 5.62 7.87
N SER A 259 -25.01 5.72 8.12
CA SER A 259 -24.11 6.58 7.34
C SER A 259 -23.91 6.10 5.90
N LEU A 260 -23.99 4.79 5.67
CA LEU A 260 -23.86 4.18 4.34
C LEU A 260 -25.19 4.02 3.62
N LYS A 261 -26.32 4.08 4.33
CA LYS A 261 -27.71 3.80 3.87
C LYS A 261 -27.84 2.45 3.18
N ARG A 262 -27.18 1.42 3.73
CA ARG A 262 -27.14 0.05 3.17
C ARG A 262 -26.91 -1.02 4.23
N ILE A 263 -27.16 -2.25 3.82
CA ILE A 263 -26.77 -3.45 4.59
C ILE A 263 -25.32 -3.79 4.24
N VAL A 264 -24.54 -4.15 5.25
CA VAL A 264 -23.17 -4.65 5.17
C VAL A 264 -23.03 -5.87 6.08
N LEU A 265 -22.01 -6.69 5.86
CA LEU A 265 -21.58 -7.64 6.87
C LEU A 265 -20.71 -6.89 7.88
N LEU A 266 -21.15 -6.87 9.13
CA LEU A 266 -20.43 -6.30 10.26
C LEU A 266 -19.62 -7.39 10.94
N VAL A 267 -18.39 -7.05 11.33
CA VAL A 267 -17.57 -7.83 12.26
C VAL A 267 -17.20 -6.92 13.41
N SER A 268 -17.80 -7.18 14.59
CA SER A 268 -17.48 -6.47 15.82
C SER A 268 -16.46 -7.26 16.61
N VAL A 269 -15.29 -6.70 16.84
CA VAL A 269 -14.30 -7.23 17.76
C VAL A 269 -14.44 -6.48 19.08
N GLU A 270 -14.98 -7.16 20.06
CA GLU A 270 -15.27 -6.65 21.41
C GLU A 270 -14.11 -7.04 22.33
N TYR A 271 -13.49 -6.07 22.97
CA TYR A 271 -12.47 -6.30 24.00
C TYR A 271 -13.17 -6.34 25.36
N LEU A 272 -12.85 -7.35 26.15
CA LEU A 272 -13.50 -7.62 27.43
C LEU A 272 -12.65 -7.09 28.58
N LYS A 273 -13.30 -6.76 29.67
CA LYS A 273 -12.69 -6.51 30.98
C LYS A 273 -12.50 -7.84 31.72
N ASP A 274 -11.73 -7.83 32.80
CA ASP A 274 -11.50 -8.99 33.67
C ASP A 274 -12.82 -9.57 34.23
N ASP A 275 -13.85 -8.75 34.36
CA ASP A 275 -15.21 -9.16 34.81
C ASP A 275 -16.09 -9.71 33.66
N GLY A 276 -15.53 -9.85 32.44
CA GLY A 276 -16.26 -10.26 31.23
C GLY A 276 -17.15 -9.20 30.61
N GLY A 277 -17.19 -7.98 31.18
CA GLY A 277 -17.92 -6.86 30.62
C GLY A 277 -17.24 -6.25 29.41
N LEU A 278 -18.01 -5.57 28.56
CA LEU A 278 -17.47 -4.87 27.40
C LEU A 278 -16.60 -3.68 27.81
N GLN A 279 -15.32 -3.68 27.40
CA GLN A 279 -14.42 -2.54 27.57
C GLN A 279 -14.55 -1.57 26.40
N CYS A 280 -14.34 -2.07 25.19
CA CYS A 280 -14.49 -1.32 23.94
C CYS A 280 -14.74 -2.29 22.78
N HIS A 281 -15.13 -1.74 21.63
CA HIS A 281 -15.25 -2.54 20.42
C HIS A 281 -14.69 -1.81 19.21
N LYS A 282 -14.22 -2.59 18.22
CA LYS A 282 -13.87 -2.12 16.88
C LYS A 282 -14.85 -2.72 15.89
N LEU A 283 -15.39 -1.88 15.02
CA LEU A 283 -16.43 -2.23 14.07
C LEU A 283 -15.87 -2.28 12.66
N TYR A 284 -15.63 -3.46 12.13
CA TYR A 284 -15.22 -3.68 10.76
C TYR A 284 -16.43 -4.02 9.91
N PHE A 285 -16.39 -3.68 8.63
CA PHE A 285 -17.45 -4.06 7.71
C PHE A 285 -16.92 -4.43 6.34
N CYS A 286 -17.67 -5.29 5.66
CA CYS A 286 -17.53 -5.57 4.24
C CYS A 286 -18.87 -5.29 3.53
N THR A 287 -18.80 -4.70 2.35
CA THR A 287 -20.00 -4.46 1.53
C THR A 287 -20.54 -5.74 0.90
N ASP A 288 -19.69 -6.75 0.68
CA ASP A 288 -20.15 -8.10 0.32
C ASP A 288 -20.62 -8.85 1.59
N VAL A 289 -21.93 -9.02 1.68
CA VAL A 289 -22.58 -9.65 2.83
C VAL A 289 -22.50 -11.18 2.84
N LYS A 290 -21.84 -11.79 1.85
CA LYS A 290 -21.66 -13.24 1.75
C LYS A 290 -20.29 -13.71 2.23
N GLN A 291 -19.41 -12.76 2.56
CA GLN A 291 -18.05 -13.10 3.02
C GLN A 291 -18.05 -13.76 4.39
N ASP A 292 -16.96 -14.45 4.67
CA ASP A 292 -16.68 -14.94 6.01
C ASP A 292 -16.08 -13.83 6.88
N TRP A 293 -16.42 -13.81 8.16
CA TRP A 293 -15.95 -12.80 9.12
C TRP A 293 -14.44 -12.84 9.33
N ALA A 294 -13.84 -14.05 9.37
CA ALA A 294 -12.40 -14.22 9.56
C ALA A 294 -11.63 -13.67 8.36
N HIS A 295 -12.13 -13.93 7.15
CA HIS A 295 -11.56 -13.38 5.93
C HIS A 295 -11.58 -11.84 5.89
N ILE A 296 -12.66 -11.22 6.38
CA ILE A 296 -12.74 -9.74 6.48
C ILE A 296 -11.64 -9.20 7.41
N LEU A 297 -11.43 -9.84 8.57
CA LEU A 297 -10.38 -9.41 9.51
C LEU A 297 -8.98 -9.64 8.94
N GLU A 298 -8.77 -10.75 8.23
CA GLU A 298 -7.52 -11.05 7.52
C GLU A 298 -7.21 -9.96 6.50
N LEU A 299 -8.15 -9.66 5.58
CA LEU A 299 -7.97 -8.65 4.54
C LEU A 299 -7.79 -7.23 5.13
N TYR A 300 -8.57 -6.87 6.16
CA TYR A 300 -8.40 -5.57 6.80
C TYR A 300 -7.07 -5.46 7.55
N GLY A 301 -6.58 -6.55 8.13
CA GLY A 301 -5.28 -6.60 8.80
C GLY A 301 -4.12 -6.24 7.86
N LEU A 302 -4.23 -6.58 6.58
CA LEU A 302 -3.24 -6.20 5.57
C LEU A 302 -3.15 -4.69 5.35
N ARG A 303 -4.18 -3.90 5.69
CA ARG A 303 -4.16 -2.45 5.51
C ARG A 303 -2.93 -1.79 6.12
N PHE A 304 -2.45 -2.27 7.25
CA PHE A 304 -1.24 -1.72 7.87
C PHE A 304 0.02 -1.90 7.02
N GLN A 305 0.03 -2.82 6.08
CA GLN A 305 1.19 -3.07 5.22
C GLN A 305 1.49 -1.91 4.27
N ILE A 306 0.49 -1.10 3.88
CA ILE A 306 0.74 0.12 3.09
C ILE A 306 1.43 1.21 3.93
N GLU A 307 1.17 1.27 5.24
CA GLU A 307 1.85 2.20 6.15
C GLU A 307 3.34 1.83 6.29
N PHE A 308 3.66 0.54 6.38
CA PHE A 308 5.05 0.06 6.36
C PHE A 308 5.74 0.36 5.03
N LEU A 309 5.03 0.23 3.91
CA LEU A 309 5.55 0.63 2.60
C LEU A 309 5.91 2.12 2.57
N PHE A 310 5.04 3.00 3.08
CA PHE A 310 5.33 4.43 3.21
C PHE A 310 6.50 4.71 4.14
N ARG A 311 6.56 4.05 5.30
CA ARG A 311 7.65 4.20 6.25
C ARG A 311 8.98 3.88 5.61
N ASP A 312 9.09 2.71 4.98
CA ASP A 312 10.31 2.23 4.36
C ASP A 312 10.71 3.12 3.18
N ALA A 313 9.75 3.57 2.37
CA ALA A 313 10.02 4.48 1.27
C ALA A 313 10.49 5.88 1.75
N LYS A 314 9.92 6.41 2.82
CA LYS A 314 10.35 7.70 3.41
C LYS A 314 11.75 7.60 4.01
N GLN A 315 12.07 6.52 4.69
CA GLN A 315 13.34 6.35 5.39
C GLN A 315 14.48 5.93 4.46
N PHE A 316 14.23 5.02 3.51
CA PHE A 316 15.30 4.33 2.80
C PHE A 316 15.36 4.60 1.30
N THR A 317 14.24 4.81 0.61
CA THR A 317 14.24 5.05 -0.83
C THR A 317 13.97 6.50 -1.23
N GLY A 318 13.91 7.41 -0.27
CA GLY A 318 13.87 8.85 -0.54
C GLY A 318 12.55 9.35 -1.14
N LEU A 319 11.41 8.82 -0.70
CA LEU A 319 10.08 9.25 -1.13
C LEU A 319 9.88 10.77 -1.04
N THR A 320 10.53 11.44 -0.08
CA THR A 320 10.42 12.88 0.16
C THR A 320 11.54 13.71 -0.46
N HIS A 321 12.45 13.11 -1.25
CA HIS A 321 13.69 13.75 -1.68
C HIS A 321 13.57 14.53 -3.01
N CYS A 322 12.50 14.35 -3.77
CA CYS A 322 12.33 15.04 -5.04
C CYS A 322 12.14 16.55 -4.84
N GLN A 323 13.04 17.33 -5.43
CA GLN A 323 13.00 18.81 -5.36
C GLN A 323 12.30 19.44 -6.56
N SER A 324 11.86 18.65 -7.54
CA SER A 324 11.20 19.17 -8.74
C SER A 324 9.91 19.92 -8.41
N THR A 325 9.59 20.89 -9.27
CA THR A 325 8.29 21.56 -9.35
C THR A 325 7.42 21.04 -10.51
N ASP A 326 7.91 20.07 -11.27
CA ASP A 326 7.19 19.41 -12.34
C ASP A 326 6.39 18.22 -11.78
N ARG A 327 5.07 18.17 -12.07
CA ARG A 327 4.16 17.15 -11.55
C ARG A 327 4.56 15.74 -11.97
N THR A 328 4.86 15.55 -13.28
CA THR A 328 5.23 14.23 -13.82
C THR A 328 6.51 13.70 -13.19
N LYS A 329 7.51 14.58 -13.00
CA LYS A 329 8.74 14.19 -12.30
C LYS A 329 8.49 13.79 -10.83
N LEU A 330 7.62 14.50 -10.14
CA LEU A 330 7.25 14.18 -8.77
C LEU A 330 6.54 12.84 -8.69
N GLU A 331 5.54 12.60 -9.54
CA GLU A 331 4.78 11.35 -9.56
C GLU A 331 5.65 10.16 -9.95
N ASN A 332 6.53 10.30 -10.94
CA ASN A 332 7.50 9.27 -11.30
C ASN A 332 8.46 8.97 -10.13
N HIS A 333 8.99 10.02 -9.47
CA HIS A 333 9.86 9.83 -8.32
C HIS A 333 9.18 9.08 -7.18
N VAL A 334 7.94 9.44 -6.87
CA VAL A 334 7.12 8.76 -5.85
C VAL A 334 6.91 7.29 -6.21
N ASN A 335 6.53 6.99 -7.46
CA ASN A 335 6.29 5.62 -7.90
C ASN A 335 7.58 4.79 -7.95
N PHE A 336 8.72 5.37 -8.31
CA PHE A 336 10.02 4.70 -8.20
C PHE A 336 10.42 4.45 -6.74
N ALA A 337 10.23 5.42 -5.85
CA ALA A 337 10.59 5.26 -4.44
C ALA A 337 9.78 4.15 -3.75
N LEU A 338 8.46 4.15 -3.94
CA LEU A 338 7.56 3.12 -3.40
C LEU A 338 7.78 1.76 -4.10
N GLY A 339 7.90 1.76 -5.42
CA GLY A 339 8.16 0.57 -6.22
C GLY A 339 9.48 -0.10 -5.86
N SER A 340 10.50 0.67 -5.47
CA SER A 340 11.81 0.11 -5.05
C SER A 340 11.72 -0.75 -3.81
N VAL A 341 10.83 -0.43 -2.86
CA VAL A 341 10.58 -1.30 -1.69
C VAL A 341 9.96 -2.62 -2.14
N SER A 342 9.00 -2.59 -3.05
CA SER A 342 8.37 -3.80 -3.59
C SER A 342 9.34 -4.67 -4.37
N VAL A 343 10.13 -4.05 -5.24
CA VAL A 343 11.17 -4.75 -6.03
C VAL A 343 12.20 -5.39 -5.10
N ALA A 344 12.60 -4.70 -4.03
CA ALA A 344 13.51 -5.24 -3.02
C ALA A 344 12.93 -6.47 -2.30
N LYS A 345 11.65 -6.42 -1.90
CA LYS A 345 10.95 -7.57 -1.32
C LYS A 345 10.91 -8.76 -2.27
N MET A 346 10.54 -8.54 -3.52
CA MET A 346 10.43 -9.59 -4.54
C MET A 346 11.77 -10.20 -4.91
N ALA A 347 12.84 -9.39 -4.97
CA ALA A 347 14.15 -9.86 -5.34
C ALA A 347 14.88 -10.63 -4.23
N HIS A 348 14.64 -10.29 -2.96
CA HIS A 348 15.51 -10.75 -1.86
C HIS A 348 14.75 -11.41 -0.70
N TRP A 349 13.50 -11.09 -0.49
CA TRP A 349 12.76 -11.60 0.65
C TRP A 349 11.82 -12.75 0.26
N LEU A 350 11.04 -12.60 -0.82
CA LEU A 350 10.15 -13.66 -1.29
C LEU A 350 10.86 -14.94 -1.73
N PRO A 351 12.08 -14.92 -2.34
CA PRO A 351 12.78 -16.15 -2.71
C PRO A 351 13.24 -17.00 -1.54
N LEU A 352 13.25 -16.46 -0.30
CA LEU A 352 13.55 -17.24 0.90
C LEU A 352 12.40 -18.18 1.23
N GLU A 353 12.72 -19.40 1.68
CA GLU A 353 11.70 -20.32 2.20
C GLU A 353 10.94 -19.69 3.36
N LYS A 354 9.61 -19.91 3.44
CA LYS A 354 8.75 -19.23 4.44
C LYS A 354 9.23 -19.46 5.88
N GLU A 355 9.70 -20.67 6.18
CA GLU A 355 10.17 -21.09 7.49
C GLU A 355 11.46 -20.35 7.92
N ASN A 356 12.26 -19.94 6.93
CA ASN A 356 13.54 -19.25 7.12
C ASN A 356 13.41 -17.73 6.87
N ARG A 357 12.21 -17.25 6.54
CA ARG A 357 11.96 -15.87 6.17
C ARG A 357 11.74 -15.01 7.40
N GLY A 358 12.78 -14.36 7.87
CA GLY A 358 12.68 -13.34 8.92
C GLY A 358 11.92 -12.08 8.47
N PRO A 359 11.75 -11.09 9.37
CA PRO A 359 11.15 -9.81 9.03
C PRO A 359 11.90 -9.11 7.89
N PHE A 360 11.17 -8.50 6.95
CA PHE A 360 11.78 -7.73 5.87
C PHE A 360 12.46 -6.45 6.41
N SER A 361 13.72 -6.26 6.07
CA SER A 361 14.53 -5.09 6.46
C SER A 361 15.04 -4.32 5.25
N MET A 362 14.39 -3.20 4.94
CA MET A 362 14.84 -2.30 3.87
C MET A 362 16.18 -1.64 4.20
N ALA A 363 16.47 -1.41 5.48
CA ALA A 363 17.73 -0.83 5.96
C ALA A 363 18.94 -1.73 5.60
N GLU A 364 18.81 -3.03 5.83
CA GLU A 364 19.86 -4.00 5.53
C GLU A 364 20.10 -4.13 4.04
N LEU A 365 19.02 -4.24 3.26
CA LEU A 365 19.15 -4.32 1.81
C LEU A 365 19.81 -3.07 1.23
N LYS A 366 19.48 -1.89 1.74
CA LYS A 366 20.09 -0.65 1.28
C LYS A 366 21.60 -0.61 1.61
N ARG A 367 22.00 -1.04 2.79
CA ARG A 367 23.43 -1.17 3.15
C ARG A 367 24.14 -2.16 2.23
N TYR A 368 23.56 -3.33 2.02
CA TYR A 368 24.10 -4.33 1.12
C TYR A 368 24.29 -3.82 -0.31
N TYR A 369 23.28 -3.20 -0.91
CA TYR A 369 23.37 -2.64 -2.25
C TYR A 369 24.40 -1.51 -2.37
N HIS A 370 24.49 -0.66 -1.35
CA HIS A 370 25.49 0.41 -1.31
C HIS A 370 26.90 -0.15 -1.25
N THR A 371 27.18 -1.10 -0.35
CA THR A 371 28.48 -1.75 -0.21
C THR A 371 28.85 -2.49 -1.48
N LEU A 372 27.92 -3.22 -2.10
CA LEU A 372 28.13 -3.90 -3.37
C LEU A 372 28.50 -2.93 -4.50
N ASN A 373 27.82 -1.81 -4.60
CA ASN A 373 28.12 -0.79 -5.62
C ASN A 373 29.49 -0.15 -5.41
N LEU A 374 29.91 0.10 -4.17
CA LEU A 374 31.24 0.57 -3.86
C LEU A 374 32.29 -0.48 -4.26
N LEU A 375 32.09 -1.74 -3.90
CA LEU A 375 32.98 -2.84 -4.28
C LEU A 375 33.17 -2.93 -5.80
N GLU A 376 32.08 -2.85 -6.56
CA GLU A 376 32.12 -2.86 -8.03
C GLU A 376 32.95 -1.69 -8.56
N LYS A 377 32.75 -0.47 -8.05
CA LYS A 377 33.53 0.72 -8.45
C LYS A 377 35.03 0.58 -8.11
N PHE A 378 35.36 0.08 -6.91
CA PHE A 378 36.75 -0.16 -6.52
C PHE A 378 37.41 -1.25 -7.39
N SER A 379 36.68 -2.35 -7.64
CA SER A 379 37.21 -3.43 -8.49
C SER A 379 37.54 -2.91 -9.89
N VAL A 380 36.66 -2.13 -10.50
CA VAL A 380 36.92 -1.52 -11.81
C VAL A 380 38.10 -0.56 -11.76
N ALA A 381 38.21 0.30 -10.74
CA ALA A 381 39.29 1.26 -10.58
C ALA A 381 40.65 0.58 -10.38
N LEU A 382 40.67 -0.61 -9.78
CA LEU A 382 41.88 -1.42 -9.54
C LEU A 382 42.13 -2.44 -10.66
N ASN A 383 41.39 -2.41 -11.76
CA ASN A 383 41.47 -3.38 -12.86
C ASN A 383 41.22 -4.84 -12.40
N LEU A 384 40.43 -5.05 -11.34
CA LEU A 384 40.00 -6.36 -10.88
C LEU A 384 38.67 -6.74 -11.54
N ASN A 385 38.45 -8.04 -11.75
CA ASN A 385 37.17 -8.53 -12.22
C ASN A 385 36.11 -8.38 -11.12
N PRO A 386 35.07 -7.55 -11.27
CA PRO A 386 34.07 -7.32 -10.22
C PRO A 386 33.33 -8.61 -9.80
N THR A 387 33.08 -9.52 -10.75
CA THR A 387 32.37 -10.79 -10.48
C THR A 387 33.21 -11.73 -9.64
N GLU A 388 34.48 -11.88 -9.95
CA GLU A 388 35.43 -12.71 -9.18
C GLU A 388 35.67 -12.11 -7.79
N THR A 389 35.88 -10.78 -7.72
CA THR A 389 36.05 -10.07 -6.46
C THR A 389 34.86 -10.28 -5.55
N LYS A 390 33.64 -10.11 -6.03
CA LYS A 390 32.39 -10.30 -5.29
C LYS A 390 32.24 -11.74 -4.79
N ASN A 391 32.71 -12.73 -5.54
CA ASN A 391 32.58 -14.14 -5.21
C ASN A 391 33.69 -14.65 -4.26
N ASN A 392 34.71 -13.84 -4.00
CA ASN A 392 35.75 -14.18 -3.03
C ASN A 392 35.14 -14.38 -1.63
N PRO A 393 35.40 -15.50 -0.93
CA PRO A 393 34.81 -15.78 0.39
C PRO A 393 35.08 -14.70 1.45
N LYS A 394 36.28 -14.10 1.47
CA LYS A 394 36.63 -13.01 2.39
C LYS A 394 35.80 -11.74 2.10
N ILE A 395 35.61 -11.41 0.83
CA ILE A 395 34.80 -10.27 0.43
C ILE A 395 33.32 -10.51 0.74
N LYS A 396 32.83 -11.73 0.49
CA LYS A 396 31.47 -12.12 0.90
C LYS A 396 31.28 -11.95 2.42
N ALA A 397 32.23 -12.39 3.24
CA ALA A 397 32.14 -12.20 4.67
C ALA A 397 32.04 -10.72 5.06
N ILE A 398 32.76 -9.82 4.40
CA ILE A 398 32.64 -8.36 4.60
C ILE A 398 31.29 -7.83 4.16
N LEU A 399 30.80 -8.21 2.99
CA LEU A 399 29.48 -7.80 2.48
C LEU A 399 28.36 -8.22 3.45
N TYR A 400 28.46 -9.39 4.06
CA TYR A 400 27.47 -9.91 4.99
C TYR A 400 27.64 -9.40 6.42
N SER A 401 28.88 -9.12 6.89
CA SER A 401 29.09 -8.53 8.21
C SER A 401 28.53 -7.12 8.34
N THR A 402 28.33 -6.43 7.23
CA THR A 402 27.67 -5.12 7.19
C THR A 402 26.13 -5.22 7.12
N SER A 403 25.60 -6.43 6.92
CA SER A 403 24.18 -6.73 6.92
C SER A 403 23.93 -7.85 7.95
N TYR A 404 22.98 -7.66 8.88
CA TYR A 404 22.53 -8.70 9.81
C TYR A 404 21.74 -9.85 9.13
N VAL A 405 21.75 -9.91 7.80
CA VAL A 405 21.15 -11.00 7.07
C VAL A 405 22.14 -12.15 7.09
N GLU A 406 21.98 -13.09 8.01
CA GLU A 406 22.42 -14.45 7.80
C GLU A 406 21.68 -14.98 6.57
N ILE A 407 22.29 -14.77 5.43
CA ILE A 407 21.81 -15.39 4.20
C ILE A 407 22.31 -16.82 4.31
N ALA A 408 21.37 -17.74 4.56
CA ALA A 408 21.62 -19.17 4.56
C ALA A 408 22.59 -19.54 3.43
N ALA A 409 23.69 -20.17 3.79
CA ALA A 409 24.74 -20.63 2.90
C ALA A 409 24.22 -21.67 1.90
#